data_be656910d6277417630e0671c4551d96
#
_entry.id   be656910d6277417630e0671c4551d96
#
_cell.length_a   1.000
_cell.length_b   1.000
_cell.length_c   1.000
_cell.angle_alpha   90.00
_cell.angle_beta   90.00
_cell.angle_gamma   90.00
#
_symmetry.space_group_name_H-M   'P 1'
#
loop_
_entity.id
_entity.type
_entity.pdbx_description
1 polymer ?
#
loop_
_entity_poly.entity_id
_entity_poly.type
_entity_poly.pdbx_seq_one_letter_code
_entity_poly.pdbx_strand_id
1 'polypeptide(L)'
;EDWEVTQRLAQAMGLDWNYSHPSEIMDEIARLTPTFAGVSFDRLDEVGSLQWPVTADAPDGSPIMHIDGFVRGKGKFVVTDYVPTDEKTGPRFPLLLTTGRILSHYNVGAQTRRTENVAWHPEDLLEIHPVDAEDRGVKSGDWVKLASRAGETTLRATVTDRVAPGGVYTTFHHAVTQAN
;
A
#
# COMPACT_ATOMS: atom_id res chain seq x y z
N GLU A 1 -5.56 18.66 -10.32
CA GLU A 1 -5.57 17.90 -9.06
C GLU A 1 -6.78 16.97 -8.98
N ASP A 2 -6.72 15.92 -8.15
CA ASP A 2 -7.76 14.88 -8.12
C ASP A 2 -9.13 15.41 -7.70
N TRP A 3 -9.16 16.35 -6.76
CA TRP A 3 -10.40 16.99 -6.33
C TRP A 3 -11.02 17.87 -7.42
N GLU A 4 -10.19 18.55 -8.25
CA GLU A 4 -10.69 19.35 -9.39
C GLU A 4 -11.34 18.45 -10.45
N VAL A 5 -10.73 17.27 -10.72
CA VAL A 5 -11.32 16.30 -11.66
C VAL A 5 -12.70 15.86 -11.17
N THR A 6 -12.81 15.58 -9.87
CA THR A 6 -14.08 15.20 -9.24
C THR A 6 -15.10 16.33 -9.34
N GLN A 7 -14.71 17.57 -9.06
CA GLN A 7 -15.57 18.74 -9.20
C GLN A 7 -16.06 18.93 -10.63
N ARG A 8 -15.17 18.84 -11.63
CA ARG A 8 -15.56 18.96 -13.05
C ARG A 8 -16.55 17.87 -13.47
N LEU A 9 -16.39 16.66 -12.97
CA LEU A 9 -17.34 15.59 -13.19
C LEU A 9 -18.71 15.92 -12.56
N ALA A 10 -18.73 16.39 -11.32
CA ALA A 10 -19.95 16.81 -10.63
C ALA A 10 -20.68 17.94 -11.40
N GLN A 11 -19.94 18.95 -11.86
CA GLN A 11 -20.46 20.05 -12.68
C GLN A 11 -21.05 19.53 -14.02
N ALA A 12 -20.38 18.59 -14.68
CA ALA A 12 -20.89 17.96 -15.89
C ALA A 12 -22.19 17.17 -15.66
N MET A 13 -22.40 16.69 -14.43
CA MET A 13 -23.63 16.04 -13.97
C MET A 13 -24.72 17.03 -13.49
N GLY A 14 -24.44 18.33 -13.52
CA GLY A 14 -25.40 19.38 -13.15
C GLY A 14 -25.36 19.80 -11.68
N LEU A 15 -24.32 19.40 -10.92
CA LEU A 15 -24.11 19.88 -9.56
C LEU A 15 -23.36 21.20 -9.55
N ASP A 16 -23.72 22.09 -8.64
CA ASP A 16 -23.10 23.42 -8.51
C ASP A 16 -21.96 23.39 -7.50
N TRP A 17 -20.91 22.63 -7.80
CA TRP A 17 -19.69 22.61 -7.00
C TRP A 17 -18.69 23.61 -7.55
N ASN A 18 -18.22 24.54 -6.69
CA ASN A 18 -17.32 25.64 -7.08
C ASN A 18 -16.25 25.88 -6.00
N TYR A 19 -15.60 24.80 -5.54
CA TYR A 19 -14.49 24.93 -4.59
C TYR A 19 -13.25 25.48 -5.29
N SER A 20 -12.54 26.33 -4.60
CA SER A 20 -11.29 26.95 -5.06
C SER A 20 -10.05 26.35 -4.39
N HIS A 21 -10.25 25.70 -3.24
CA HIS A 21 -9.18 25.08 -2.47
C HIS A 21 -9.69 23.88 -1.66
N PRO A 22 -8.86 22.85 -1.40
CA PRO A 22 -9.25 21.69 -0.58
C PRO A 22 -9.75 22.02 0.82
N SER A 23 -9.35 23.15 1.41
CA SER A 23 -9.85 23.61 2.71
C SER A 23 -11.37 23.80 2.74
N GLU A 24 -11.95 24.35 1.66
CA GLU A 24 -13.39 24.56 1.54
C GLU A 24 -14.14 23.21 1.52
N ILE A 25 -13.55 22.20 0.90
CA ILE A 25 -14.06 20.82 0.90
C ILE A 25 -13.98 20.24 2.31
N MET A 26 -12.86 20.45 3.01
CA MET A 26 -12.69 19.97 4.39
C MET A 26 -13.69 20.65 5.34
N ASP A 27 -13.93 21.95 5.18
CA ASP A 27 -14.93 22.69 5.96
C ASP A 27 -16.35 22.15 5.76
N GLU A 28 -16.67 21.76 4.52
CA GLU A 28 -17.95 21.09 4.25
C GLU A 28 -18.02 19.69 4.88
N ILE A 29 -16.96 18.89 4.78
CA ILE A 29 -16.87 17.59 5.45
C ILE A 29 -17.05 17.75 6.96
N ALA A 30 -16.37 18.70 7.57
CA ALA A 30 -16.44 18.98 9.00
C ALA A 30 -17.87 19.36 9.44
N ARG A 31 -18.56 20.15 8.63
CA ARG A 31 -19.95 20.55 8.89
C ARG A 31 -20.94 19.41 8.77
N LEU A 32 -20.73 18.47 7.85
CA LEU A 32 -21.65 17.37 7.55
C LEU A 32 -21.35 16.10 8.32
N THR A 33 -20.13 15.95 8.85
CA THR A 33 -19.65 14.71 9.48
C THR A 33 -19.18 14.98 10.90
N PRO A 34 -19.97 14.63 11.93
CA PRO A 34 -19.65 14.97 13.33
C PRO A 34 -18.27 14.52 13.79
N THR A 35 -17.76 13.40 13.26
CA THR A 35 -16.44 12.88 13.62
C THR A 35 -15.26 13.65 12.96
N PHE A 36 -15.54 14.61 12.10
CA PHE A 36 -14.58 15.55 11.54
C PHE A 36 -14.84 17.00 11.94
N ALA A 37 -15.84 17.26 12.82
CA ALA A 37 -16.28 18.61 13.16
C ALA A 37 -15.20 19.51 13.76
N GLY A 38 -14.14 18.95 14.33
CA GLY A 38 -13.00 19.68 14.86
C GLY A 38 -11.81 19.81 13.90
N VAL A 39 -11.93 19.39 12.62
CA VAL A 39 -10.84 19.46 11.65
C VAL A 39 -10.99 20.67 10.75
N SER A 40 -9.93 21.46 10.60
CA SER A 40 -9.78 22.50 9.59
C SER A 40 -8.33 22.55 9.12
N PHE A 41 -8.08 23.16 7.97
CA PHE A 41 -6.72 23.35 7.47
C PHE A 41 -5.92 24.24 8.42
N ASP A 42 -6.51 25.34 8.93
CA ASP A 42 -5.83 26.23 9.89
C ASP A 42 -5.36 25.46 11.13
N ARG A 43 -6.19 24.56 11.66
CA ARG A 43 -5.79 23.72 12.80
C ARG A 43 -4.70 22.72 12.43
N LEU A 44 -4.78 22.10 11.26
CA LEU A 44 -3.75 21.17 10.81
C LEU A 44 -2.42 21.88 10.58
N ASP A 45 -2.42 23.11 10.10
CA ASP A 45 -1.23 23.94 9.96
C ASP A 45 -0.61 24.30 11.33
N GLU A 46 -1.44 24.53 12.35
CA GLU A 46 -0.98 24.84 13.70
C GLU A 46 -0.39 23.63 14.42
N VAL A 47 -1.07 22.47 14.37
CA VAL A 47 -0.72 21.28 15.19
C VAL A 47 -0.04 20.16 14.40
N GLY A 48 0.01 20.24 13.08
CA GLY A 48 0.63 19.27 12.17
C GLY A 48 -0.23 18.07 11.86
N SER A 49 -0.95 17.51 12.81
CA SER A 49 -1.85 16.36 12.60
C SER A 49 -2.89 16.23 13.72
N LEU A 50 -4.04 15.67 13.39
CA LEU A 50 -5.11 15.35 14.33
C LEU A 50 -5.53 13.89 14.17
N GLN A 51 -5.62 13.15 15.28
CA GLN A 51 -6.03 11.75 15.25
C GLN A 51 -7.56 11.64 15.24
N TRP A 52 -8.11 11.08 14.19
CA TRP A 52 -9.55 10.81 14.07
C TRP A 52 -10.05 9.81 15.15
N PRO A 53 -11.28 9.93 15.67
CA PRO A 53 -12.27 11.00 15.45
C PRO A 53 -11.91 12.33 16.13
N VAL A 54 -12.27 13.43 15.48
CA VAL A 54 -12.09 14.81 15.97
C VAL A 54 -13.44 15.48 16.02
N THR A 55 -14.14 15.35 17.15
CA THR A 55 -15.50 15.87 17.33
C THR A 55 -15.49 17.30 17.89
N ALA A 56 -16.65 17.96 17.88
CA ALA A 56 -16.78 19.28 18.48
C ALA A 56 -16.46 19.26 20.00
N ASP A 57 -16.80 18.15 20.69
CA ASP A 57 -16.57 18.00 22.13
C ASP A 57 -15.15 17.50 22.46
N ALA A 58 -14.45 16.90 21.49
CA ALA A 58 -13.08 16.43 21.61
C ALA A 58 -12.23 16.94 20.43
N PRO A 59 -11.98 18.25 20.37
CA PRO A 59 -11.32 18.87 19.21
C PRO A 59 -9.83 18.49 19.08
N ASP A 60 -9.19 18.01 20.13
CA ASP A 60 -7.79 17.56 20.09
C ASP A 60 -7.63 16.15 19.50
N GLY A 61 -8.75 15.53 19.11
CA GLY A 61 -8.78 14.21 18.51
C GLY A 61 -8.78 13.07 19.53
N SER A 62 -8.67 11.84 19.04
CA SER A 62 -8.79 10.62 19.82
C SER A 62 -7.55 9.73 19.63
N PRO A 63 -6.50 9.91 20.45
CA PRO A 63 -5.24 9.18 20.26
C PRO A 63 -5.39 7.65 20.42
N ILE A 64 -6.39 7.21 21.17
CA ILE A 64 -6.74 5.80 21.35
C ILE A 64 -8.21 5.60 20.97
N MET A 65 -8.45 4.74 19.97
CA MET A 65 -9.80 4.43 19.51
C MET A 65 -10.54 3.57 20.53
N HIS A 66 -11.85 3.85 20.67
CA HIS A 66 -12.78 3.03 21.48
C HIS A 66 -12.39 2.88 22.96
N ILE A 67 -11.72 3.88 23.56
CA ILE A 67 -11.27 3.83 24.95
C ILE A 67 -12.46 3.67 25.93
N ASP A 68 -13.59 4.30 25.62
CA ASP A 68 -14.82 4.23 26.45
C ASP A 68 -15.81 3.15 25.97
N GLY A 69 -15.45 2.38 24.96
CA GLY A 69 -16.27 1.32 24.36
C GLY A 69 -16.53 1.50 22.88
N PHE A 70 -17.28 0.55 22.32
CA PHE A 70 -17.64 0.57 20.91
C PHE A 70 -19.00 1.25 20.70
N VAL A 71 -19.16 1.99 19.58
CA VAL A 71 -20.43 2.66 19.23
C VAL A 71 -21.62 1.69 19.17
N ARG A 72 -21.37 0.43 18.79
CA ARG A 72 -22.39 -0.64 18.72
C ARG A 72 -22.47 -1.52 19.97
N GLY A 73 -21.87 -1.10 21.09
CA GLY A 73 -21.77 -1.89 22.32
C GLY A 73 -20.53 -2.78 22.34
N LYS A 74 -20.65 -4.04 22.73
CA LYS A 74 -19.49 -4.95 22.82
C LYS A 74 -18.97 -5.36 21.45
N GLY A 75 -17.66 -5.53 21.35
CA GLY A 75 -17.02 -6.14 20.18
C GLY A 75 -17.53 -7.57 19.95
N LYS A 76 -17.77 -7.93 18.68
CA LYS A 76 -18.18 -9.27 18.30
C LYS A 76 -16.99 -10.05 17.76
N PHE A 77 -16.66 -11.15 18.39
CA PHE A 77 -15.72 -12.14 17.85
C PHE A 77 -16.44 -12.98 16.79
N VAL A 78 -15.82 -13.09 15.61
CA VAL A 78 -16.33 -13.95 14.55
C VAL A 78 -15.35 -15.11 14.41
N VAL A 79 -15.86 -16.33 14.66
CA VAL A 79 -15.06 -17.55 14.44
C VAL A 79 -14.91 -17.74 12.93
N THR A 80 -13.67 -17.82 12.49
CA THR A 80 -13.32 -18.03 11.07
C THR A 80 -12.36 -19.21 11.00
N ASP A 81 -12.72 -20.22 10.23
CA ASP A 81 -11.85 -21.35 10.00
C ASP A 81 -10.66 -20.96 9.12
N TYR A 82 -9.50 -21.54 9.41
CA TYR A 82 -8.35 -21.38 8.54
C TYR A 82 -8.56 -22.17 7.24
N VAL A 83 -8.59 -21.47 6.12
CA VAL A 83 -8.62 -22.05 4.79
C VAL A 83 -7.22 -21.96 4.18
N PRO A 84 -6.49 -23.08 4.03
CA PRO A 84 -5.16 -23.06 3.45
C PRO A 84 -5.22 -22.68 1.96
N THR A 85 -4.17 -22.02 1.47
CA THR A 85 -4.03 -21.79 0.03
C THR A 85 -3.81 -23.11 -0.74
N ASP A 86 -4.29 -23.16 -1.98
CA ASP A 86 -3.97 -24.24 -2.93
C ASP A 86 -2.57 -24.07 -3.55
N GLU A 87 -1.97 -22.87 -3.43
CA GLU A 87 -0.61 -22.57 -3.86
C GLU A 87 0.42 -23.12 -2.87
N LYS A 88 0.74 -24.40 -3.03
CA LYS A 88 1.72 -25.11 -2.19
C LYS A 88 3.02 -25.33 -2.95
N THR A 89 4.13 -25.30 -2.20
CA THR A 89 5.43 -25.71 -2.71
C THR A 89 5.44 -27.21 -3.03
N GLY A 90 6.29 -27.62 -3.96
CA GLY A 90 6.46 -28.99 -4.37
C GLY A 90 7.74 -29.16 -5.21
N PRO A 91 8.06 -30.39 -5.67
CA PRO A 91 9.32 -30.62 -6.38
C PRO A 91 9.57 -29.76 -7.60
N ARG A 92 8.52 -29.37 -8.32
CA ARG A 92 8.61 -28.48 -9.49
C ARG A 92 8.75 -27.01 -9.12
N PHE A 93 8.11 -26.59 -8.04
CA PHE A 93 8.10 -25.22 -7.53
C PHE A 93 8.43 -25.25 -6.04
N PRO A 94 9.73 -25.37 -5.68
CA PRO A 94 10.12 -25.64 -4.30
C PRO A 94 10.14 -24.40 -3.40
N LEU A 95 10.10 -23.20 -3.98
CA LEU A 95 10.17 -21.94 -3.25
C LEU A 95 8.80 -21.28 -3.15
N LEU A 96 8.53 -20.65 -2.01
CA LEU A 96 7.36 -19.79 -1.81
C LEU A 96 7.67 -18.39 -2.29
N LEU A 97 6.94 -17.90 -3.28
CA LEU A 97 7.04 -16.53 -3.75
C LEU A 97 6.11 -15.60 -2.93
N THR A 98 6.68 -14.54 -2.39
CA THR A 98 5.94 -13.43 -1.82
C THR A 98 6.23 -12.16 -2.63
N THR A 99 5.19 -11.37 -2.90
CA THR A 99 5.33 -10.07 -3.57
C THR A 99 4.94 -8.94 -2.65
N GLY A 100 5.53 -7.77 -2.86
CA GLY A 100 5.23 -6.62 -2.03
C GLY A 100 5.64 -5.29 -2.66
N ARG A 101 5.65 -4.25 -1.84
CA ARG A 101 5.94 -2.87 -2.22
C ARG A 101 7.19 -2.36 -1.52
N ILE A 102 7.82 -1.36 -2.12
CA ILE A 102 8.91 -0.58 -1.55
C ILE A 102 8.49 0.89 -1.42
N LEU A 103 9.15 1.63 -0.53
CA LEU A 103 8.77 3.02 -0.24
C LEU A 103 8.96 3.98 -1.41
N SER A 104 9.89 3.69 -2.32
CA SER A 104 10.19 4.56 -3.47
C SER A 104 9.19 4.46 -4.61
N HIS A 105 8.35 3.41 -4.65
CA HIS A 105 7.37 3.22 -5.71
C HIS A 105 5.96 2.99 -5.18
N TYR A 106 4.98 3.50 -5.91
CA TYR A 106 3.57 3.36 -5.60
C TYR A 106 2.87 2.45 -6.60
N ASN A 107 2.22 1.41 -6.10
CA ASN A 107 1.51 0.40 -6.90
C ASN A 107 2.35 -0.12 -8.07
N VAL A 108 1.83 -0.07 -9.29
CA VAL A 108 2.52 -0.50 -10.52
C VAL A 108 3.61 0.47 -11.01
N GLY A 109 3.92 1.51 -10.24
CA GLY A 109 4.97 2.46 -10.56
C GLY A 109 4.65 3.44 -11.71
N ALA A 110 3.41 3.50 -12.17
CA ALA A 110 3.04 4.31 -13.33
C ALA A 110 3.36 5.81 -13.14
N GLN A 111 3.22 6.32 -11.93
CA GLN A 111 3.58 7.70 -11.58
C GLN A 111 5.03 7.80 -11.09
N THR A 112 5.41 7.02 -10.08
CA THR A 112 6.70 7.16 -9.39
C THR A 112 7.91 6.82 -10.27
N ARG A 113 7.78 5.96 -11.29
CA ARG A 113 8.83 5.75 -12.31
C ARG A 113 9.08 6.97 -13.21
N ARG A 114 8.21 8.00 -13.16
CA ARG A 114 8.36 9.26 -13.89
C ARG A 114 8.96 10.37 -13.02
N THR A 115 9.34 10.05 -11.80
CA THR A 115 9.97 10.93 -10.82
C THR A 115 11.39 10.48 -10.54
N GLU A 116 12.13 11.25 -9.74
CA GLU A 116 13.48 10.89 -9.30
C GLU A 116 13.54 9.59 -8.48
N ASN A 117 12.43 9.13 -7.95
CA ASN A 117 12.33 7.86 -7.20
C ASN A 117 12.84 6.65 -8.01
N VAL A 118 12.74 6.70 -9.34
CA VAL A 118 13.25 5.63 -10.21
C VAL A 118 14.76 5.44 -10.08
N ALA A 119 15.50 6.49 -9.71
CA ALA A 119 16.96 6.38 -9.50
C ALA A 119 17.32 5.55 -8.27
N TRP A 120 16.43 5.48 -7.27
CA TRP A 120 16.66 4.69 -6.06
C TRP A 120 16.43 3.19 -6.28
N HIS A 121 15.41 2.85 -7.09
CA HIS A 121 15.07 1.46 -7.43
C HIS A 121 14.66 1.39 -8.91
N PRO A 122 15.64 1.26 -9.81
CA PRO A 122 15.40 1.30 -11.26
C PRO A 122 14.79 0.01 -11.82
N GLU A 123 14.81 -1.07 -11.06
CA GLU A 123 14.29 -2.39 -11.43
C GLU A 123 13.72 -3.14 -10.23
N ASP A 124 12.83 -4.09 -10.48
CA ASP A 124 12.42 -5.07 -9.46
C ASP A 124 13.48 -6.16 -9.34
N LEU A 125 13.84 -6.52 -8.11
CA LEU A 125 14.86 -7.53 -7.81
C LEU A 125 14.22 -8.77 -7.20
N LEU A 126 14.83 -9.93 -7.41
CA LEU A 126 14.48 -11.15 -6.68
C LEU A 126 15.36 -11.29 -5.45
N GLU A 127 14.80 -11.13 -4.27
CA GLU A 127 15.47 -11.45 -3.00
C GLU A 127 15.40 -12.96 -2.75
N ILE A 128 16.55 -13.57 -2.50
CA ILE A 128 16.70 -15.00 -2.22
C ILE A 128 17.64 -15.22 -1.05
N HIS A 129 17.28 -16.17 -0.16
CA HIS A 129 18.12 -16.49 1.00
C HIS A 129 19.46 -17.13 0.57
N PRO A 130 20.59 -16.86 1.28
CA PRO A 130 21.90 -17.40 0.93
C PRO A 130 21.94 -18.93 0.73
N VAL A 131 21.27 -19.70 1.59
CA VAL A 131 21.20 -21.17 1.47
C VAL A 131 20.51 -21.59 0.15
N ASP A 132 19.39 -20.98 -0.17
CA ASP A 132 18.65 -21.29 -1.41
C ASP A 132 19.41 -20.83 -2.66
N ALA A 133 20.16 -19.73 -2.55
CA ALA A 133 21.01 -19.23 -3.63
C ALA A 133 22.22 -20.15 -3.89
N GLU A 134 22.88 -20.62 -2.83
CA GLU A 134 23.99 -21.58 -2.92
C GLU A 134 23.56 -22.88 -3.59
N ASP A 135 22.44 -23.47 -3.15
CA ASP A 135 21.87 -24.70 -3.71
C ASP A 135 21.58 -24.59 -5.21
N ARG A 136 21.39 -23.37 -5.73
CA ARG A 136 21.04 -23.09 -7.13
C ARG A 136 22.18 -22.47 -7.92
N GLY A 137 23.32 -22.21 -7.28
CA GLY A 137 24.48 -21.55 -7.88
C GLY A 137 24.20 -20.10 -8.26
N VAL A 138 23.27 -19.41 -7.57
CA VAL A 138 22.87 -18.03 -7.82
C VAL A 138 23.70 -17.07 -6.97
N LYS A 139 24.15 -15.98 -7.59
CA LYS A 139 24.87 -14.87 -6.91
C LYS A 139 24.11 -13.56 -7.07
N SER A 140 24.36 -12.64 -6.14
CA SER A 140 23.83 -11.27 -6.28
C SER A 140 24.26 -10.65 -7.61
N GLY A 141 23.32 -10.08 -8.34
CA GLY A 141 23.54 -9.48 -9.67
C GLY A 141 23.27 -10.43 -10.85
N ASP A 142 23.15 -11.73 -10.61
CA ASP A 142 22.84 -12.68 -11.67
C ASP A 142 21.42 -12.46 -12.20
N TRP A 143 21.24 -12.65 -13.51
CA TRP A 143 19.93 -12.76 -14.11
C TRP A 143 19.35 -14.16 -13.87
N VAL A 144 18.22 -14.22 -13.23
CA VAL A 144 17.54 -15.47 -12.89
C VAL A 144 16.13 -15.50 -13.49
N LYS A 145 15.72 -16.67 -13.93
CA LYS A 145 14.35 -16.93 -14.37
C LYS A 145 13.51 -17.34 -13.16
N LEU A 146 12.49 -16.55 -12.86
CA LEU A 146 11.46 -16.88 -11.89
C LEU A 146 10.26 -17.46 -12.62
N ALA A 147 9.86 -18.68 -12.27
CA ALA A 147 8.73 -19.36 -12.89
C ALA A 147 7.73 -19.85 -11.83
N SER A 148 6.46 -19.70 -12.11
CA SER A 148 5.35 -20.19 -11.28
C SER A 148 4.35 -20.99 -12.13
N ARG A 149 3.23 -21.41 -11.54
CA ARG A 149 2.12 -22.03 -12.29
C ARG A 149 1.44 -21.04 -13.23
N ALA A 150 1.46 -19.75 -12.90
CA ALA A 150 0.78 -18.70 -13.64
C ALA A 150 1.60 -18.12 -14.80
N GLY A 151 2.94 -18.13 -14.69
CA GLY A 151 3.82 -17.55 -15.71
C GLY A 151 5.27 -17.49 -15.27
N GLU A 152 6.08 -16.76 -16.03
CA GLU A 152 7.51 -16.62 -15.77
C GLU A 152 8.00 -15.20 -16.08
N THR A 153 9.04 -14.79 -15.37
CA THR A 153 9.74 -13.53 -15.62
C THR A 153 11.23 -13.68 -15.35
N THR A 154 12.02 -12.70 -15.79
CA THR A 154 13.46 -12.68 -15.57
C THR A 154 13.84 -11.43 -14.76
N LEU A 155 14.57 -11.65 -13.67
CA LEU A 155 14.92 -10.61 -12.70
C LEU A 155 16.41 -10.73 -12.32
N ARG A 156 16.98 -9.66 -11.80
CA ARG A 156 18.28 -9.76 -11.11
C ARG A 156 18.08 -10.30 -9.70
N ALA A 157 18.93 -11.23 -9.30
CA ALA A 157 18.93 -11.75 -7.95
C ALA A 157 19.66 -10.83 -6.97
N THR A 158 19.13 -10.75 -5.75
CA THR A 158 19.80 -10.19 -4.58
C THR A 158 19.84 -11.27 -3.50
N VAL A 159 21.02 -11.76 -3.16
CA VAL A 159 21.20 -12.73 -2.09
C VAL A 159 21.20 -11.99 -0.75
N THR A 160 20.24 -12.32 0.13
CA THR A 160 20.01 -11.60 1.38
C THR A 160 19.29 -12.48 2.41
N ASP A 161 19.58 -12.28 3.68
CA ASP A 161 18.93 -12.93 4.83
C ASP A 161 17.61 -12.23 5.25
N ARG A 162 17.17 -11.20 4.52
CA ARG A 162 15.86 -10.55 4.73
C ARG A 162 14.68 -11.47 4.46
N VAL A 163 14.88 -12.49 3.62
CA VAL A 163 13.90 -13.55 3.35
C VAL A 163 14.31 -14.82 4.07
N ALA A 164 13.34 -15.62 4.51
CA ALA A 164 13.61 -16.90 5.15
C ALA A 164 14.01 -17.97 4.12
N PRO A 165 14.78 -19.02 4.50
CA PRO A 165 15.03 -20.17 3.65
C PRO A 165 13.72 -20.78 3.13
N GLY A 166 13.70 -21.18 1.86
CA GLY A 166 12.51 -21.67 1.18
C GLY A 166 11.56 -20.61 0.65
N GLY A 167 11.87 -19.32 0.89
CA GLY A 167 11.09 -18.18 0.41
C GLY A 167 11.88 -17.27 -0.52
N VAL A 168 11.21 -16.66 -1.46
CA VAL A 168 11.74 -15.58 -2.30
C VAL A 168 10.77 -14.43 -2.34
N TYR A 169 11.31 -13.21 -2.50
CA TYR A 169 10.52 -11.99 -2.54
C TYR A 169 10.86 -11.17 -3.77
N THR A 170 9.86 -10.53 -4.36
CA THR A 170 10.07 -9.53 -5.40
C THR A 170 9.02 -8.42 -5.30
N THR A 171 9.30 -7.32 -5.96
CA THR A 171 8.34 -6.23 -6.15
C THR A 171 7.67 -6.32 -7.51
N PHE A 172 6.68 -5.48 -7.77
CA PHE A 172 5.92 -5.46 -9.03
C PHE A 172 5.72 -4.04 -9.57
N HIS A 173 6.73 -3.19 -9.35
CA HIS A 173 6.64 -1.77 -9.72
C HIS A 173 7.08 -1.48 -11.16
N HIS A 174 7.69 -2.46 -11.86
CA HIS A 174 8.20 -2.30 -13.21
C HIS A 174 7.43 -3.18 -14.20
N ALA A 175 7.26 -2.68 -15.43
CA ALA A 175 6.47 -3.33 -16.47
C ALA A 175 6.96 -4.74 -16.82
N VAL A 176 8.28 -4.99 -16.78
CA VAL A 176 8.87 -6.31 -17.04
C VAL A 176 8.41 -7.35 -16.06
N THR A 177 8.23 -6.99 -14.79
CA THR A 177 7.76 -7.89 -13.72
C THR A 177 6.25 -8.11 -13.78
N GLN A 178 5.50 -7.14 -14.30
CA GLN A 178 4.04 -7.17 -14.36
C GLN A 178 3.49 -7.87 -15.61
N ALA A 179 4.29 -8.02 -16.65
CA ALA A 179 3.84 -8.52 -17.96
C ALA A 179 3.63 -10.03 -18.00
N ASN A 180 3.89 -10.77 -16.89
CA ASN A 180 3.88 -12.23 -16.85
C ASN A 180 3.09 -12.78 -15.67
#